data_b85f839e8f951a9852eb0b83abdd2910
#
_entry.id   b85f839e8f951a9852eb0b83abdd2910
#
_cell.length_a   1.000
_cell.length_b   1.000
_cell.length_c   1.000
_cell.angle_alpha   90.00
_cell.angle_beta   90.00
_cell.angle_gamma   90.00
#
_symmetry.space_group_name_H-M   'P 1'
#
loop_
_entity.id
_entity.type
_entity.pdbx_description
1 polymer ?
#
loop_
_entity_poly.entity_id
_entity_poly.type
_entity_poly.pdbx_seq_one_letter_code
_entity_poly.pdbx_strand_id
1 'polypeptide(L)'
;MEKVVVMMRKAPYGSVYSAEAFRTIMGIAVFEMDICVAFIDDGVYALVKDQDPGKLDMKPLGDGFPMLKDFDVKRFVVHGESLLERGLKPEDLVLEAEIVDNAGFAKILSEYQRVLPF
;
A
#
# COMPACT_ATOMS: atom_id res chain seq x y z
N MET A 1 -2.05 11.30 -18.98
CA MET A 1 -2.37 10.96 -17.59
C MET A 1 -1.06 10.74 -16.84
N GLU A 2 -0.87 11.44 -15.75
CA GLU A 2 0.34 11.30 -14.95
C GLU A 2 0.33 9.99 -14.17
N LYS A 3 1.47 9.30 -14.16
CA LYS A 3 1.64 8.04 -13.43
C LYS A 3 2.33 8.29 -12.10
N VAL A 4 1.67 7.91 -11.01
CA VAL A 4 2.17 8.13 -9.66
C VAL A 4 2.16 6.81 -8.89
N VAL A 5 3.26 6.49 -8.20
CA VAL A 5 3.27 5.39 -7.24
C VAL A 5 3.39 5.96 -5.83
N VAL A 6 2.47 5.54 -4.96
CA VAL A 6 2.53 5.85 -3.54
C VAL A 6 3.16 4.64 -2.87
N MET A 7 4.36 4.83 -2.31
CA MET A 7 5.14 3.74 -1.73
C MET A 7 5.03 3.78 -0.21
N MET A 8 4.42 2.76 0.37
CA MET A 8 4.24 2.64 1.81
C MET A 8 5.32 1.75 2.41
N ARG A 9 6.13 2.33 3.30
CA ARG A 9 7.28 1.67 3.92
C ARG A 9 7.13 1.50 5.43
N LYS A 10 6.20 2.20 6.05
CA LYS A 10 6.04 2.23 7.51
C LYS A 10 4.86 1.39 7.96
N ALA A 11 4.94 0.88 9.18
CA ALA A 11 3.84 0.14 9.79
C ALA A 11 2.58 1.02 9.89
N PRO A 12 1.37 0.39 9.83
CA PRO A 12 0.12 1.16 9.80
C PRO A 12 -0.18 1.90 11.10
N TYR A 13 0.38 1.44 12.21
CA TYR A 13 0.15 2.02 13.54
C TYR A 13 1.47 2.38 14.19
N GLY A 14 1.45 3.35 15.09
CA GLY A 14 2.64 3.84 15.75
C GLY A 14 3.33 5.01 15.05
N SER A 15 2.82 5.41 13.88
CA SER A 15 3.26 6.61 13.17
C SER A 15 2.10 7.16 12.34
N VAL A 16 2.26 8.39 11.84
CA VAL A 16 1.24 9.01 10.98
C VAL A 16 1.43 8.71 9.50
N TYR A 17 2.54 8.09 9.12
CA TYR A 17 2.90 7.95 7.70
C TYR A 17 1.90 7.15 6.88
N SER A 18 1.42 6.02 7.40
CA SER A 18 0.45 5.19 6.67
C SER A 18 -0.89 5.89 6.50
N ALA A 19 -1.37 6.58 7.53
CA ALA A 19 -2.61 7.36 7.44
C ALA A 19 -2.46 8.53 6.47
N GLU A 20 -1.31 9.20 6.46
CA GLU A 20 -1.03 10.27 5.50
C GLU A 20 -0.96 9.76 4.07
N ALA A 21 -0.36 8.57 3.86
CA ALA A 21 -0.36 7.94 2.55
C ALA A 21 -1.78 7.68 2.06
N PHE A 22 -2.64 7.13 2.91
CA PHE A 22 -4.03 6.86 2.57
C PHE A 22 -4.77 8.13 2.18
N ARG A 23 -4.61 9.20 2.95
CA ARG A 23 -5.23 10.51 2.65
C ARG A 23 -4.71 11.08 1.34
N THR A 24 -3.41 10.93 1.08
CA THR A 24 -2.80 11.39 -0.18
C THR A 24 -3.41 10.65 -1.36
N ILE A 25 -3.55 9.34 -1.27
CA ILE A 25 -4.18 8.52 -2.33
C ILE A 25 -5.60 9.01 -2.59
N MET A 26 -6.40 9.18 -1.54
CA MET A 26 -7.77 9.67 -1.66
C MET A 26 -7.83 11.06 -2.32
N GLY A 27 -6.90 11.95 -1.94
CA GLY A 27 -6.84 13.30 -2.50
C GLY A 27 -6.48 13.35 -3.97
N ILE A 28 -5.47 12.59 -4.39
CA ILE A 28 -5.02 12.62 -5.79
C ILE A 28 -5.89 11.77 -6.72
N ALA A 29 -6.64 10.80 -6.19
CA ALA A 29 -7.49 9.95 -7.01
C ALA A 29 -8.56 10.75 -7.78
N VAL A 30 -9.00 11.88 -7.23
CA VAL A 30 -9.99 12.73 -7.89
C VAL A 30 -9.44 13.48 -9.12
N PHE A 31 -8.13 13.47 -9.31
CA PHE A 31 -7.48 14.17 -10.44
C PHE A 31 -7.22 13.25 -11.64
N GLU A 32 -7.83 12.07 -11.68
CA GLU A 32 -7.72 11.11 -12.78
C GLU A 32 -6.28 10.69 -13.10
N MET A 33 -5.44 10.58 -12.09
CA MET A 33 -4.08 10.08 -12.22
C MET A 33 -4.05 8.55 -12.28
N ASP A 34 -3.04 7.99 -12.94
CA ASP A 34 -2.78 6.56 -12.91
C ASP A 34 -2.00 6.24 -11.63
N ILE A 35 -2.69 5.71 -10.64
CA ILE A 35 -2.14 5.50 -9.31
C ILE A 35 -1.82 4.02 -9.08
N CYS A 36 -0.59 3.75 -8.64
CA CYS A 36 -0.18 2.47 -8.08
C CYS A 36 0.13 2.66 -6.60
N VAL A 37 -0.31 1.75 -5.77
CA VAL A 37 0.08 1.72 -4.35
C VAL A 37 1.03 0.54 -4.16
N ALA A 38 2.23 0.81 -3.70
CA ALA A 38 3.27 -0.19 -3.51
C ALA A 38 3.62 -0.32 -2.03
N PHE A 39 3.77 -1.56 -1.56
CA PHE A 39 4.02 -1.88 -0.16
C PHE A 39 5.35 -2.60 -0.04
N ILE A 40 6.24 -2.07 0.79
CA ILE A 40 7.56 -2.64 1.05
C ILE A 40 7.91 -2.48 2.53
N ASP A 41 8.82 -3.31 3.03
CA ASP A 41 9.25 -3.30 4.42
C ASP A 41 8.04 -3.39 5.36
N ASP A 42 7.96 -2.60 6.40
CA ASP A 42 6.85 -2.63 7.35
C ASP A 42 5.53 -2.12 6.77
N GLY A 43 5.56 -1.49 5.59
CA GLY A 43 4.36 -1.07 4.88
C GLY A 43 3.43 -2.23 4.53
N VAL A 44 3.97 -3.44 4.37
CA VAL A 44 3.15 -4.63 4.06
C VAL A 44 2.15 -4.94 5.16
N TYR A 45 2.43 -4.56 6.41
CA TYR A 45 1.50 -4.76 7.51
C TYR A 45 0.20 -3.97 7.34
N ALA A 46 0.19 -2.91 6.53
CA ALA A 46 -1.02 -2.14 6.27
C ALA A 46 -2.13 -2.97 5.61
N LEU A 47 -1.76 -4.03 4.91
CA LEU A 47 -2.70 -4.91 4.20
C LEU A 47 -3.08 -6.16 4.98
N VAL A 48 -2.50 -6.40 6.16
CA VAL A 48 -2.77 -7.62 6.92
C VAL A 48 -4.20 -7.63 7.46
N LYS A 49 -4.88 -8.78 7.30
CA LYS A 49 -6.23 -9.01 7.81
C LYS A 49 -6.25 -9.09 9.33
N ASP A 50 -7.44 -8.95 9.89
CA ASP A 50 -7.72 -9.21 11.30
C ASP A 50 -6.88 -8.39 12.27
N GLN A 51 -6.54 -7.15 11.86
CA GLN A 51 -5.88 -6.20 12.74
C GLN A 51 -6.83 -5.78 13.86
N ASP A 52 -6.28 -5.60 15.05
CA ASP A 52 -7.03 -5.13 16.20
C ASP A 52 -6.57 -3.73 16.64
N PRO A 53 -6.92 -2.68 15.88
CA PRO A 53 -6.54 -1.32 16.22
C PRO A 53 -7.35 -0.75 17.40
N GLY A 54 -8.42 -1.44 17.82
CA GLY A 54 -9.22 -1.03 18.98
C GLY A 54 -8.42 -0.92 20.25
N LYS A 55 -7.38 -1.76 20.39
CA LYS A 55 -6.46 -1.69 21.54
C LYS A 55 -5.61 -0.41 21.56
N LEU A 56 -5.46 0.22 20.39
CA LEU A 56 -4.72 1.46 20.21
C LEU A 56 -5.65 2.66 20.00
N ASP A 57 -6.95 2.44 20.15
CA ASP A 57 -7.99 3.45 19.90
C ASP A 57 -7.89 4.06 18.49
N MET A 58 -7.61 3.22 17.49
CA MET A 58 -7.44 3.62 16.10
C MET A 58 -8.39 2.83 15.20
N LYS A 59 -8.71 3.39 14.02
CA LYS A 59 -9.51 2.70 13.02
C LYS A 59 -8.65 1.69 12.24
N PRO A 60 -9.24 0.55 11.80
CA PRO A 60 -8.51 -0.42 10.99
C PRO A 60 -8.17 0.16 9.61
N LEU A 61 -6.93 0.56 9.44
CA LEU A 61 -6.48 1.21 8.21
C LEU A 61 -6.56 0.27 7.01
N GLY A 62 -6.18 -1.01 7.19
CA GLY A 62 -6.16 -1.99 6.11
C GLY A 62 -7.52 -2.22 5.46
N ASP A 63 -8.61 -2.08 6.22
CA ASP A 63 -9.97 -2.28 5.71
C ASP A 63 -10.37 -1.21 4.69
N GLY A 64 -9.69 -0.07 4.67
CA GLY A 64 -9.95 1.00 3.71
C GLY A 64 -9.35 0.77 2.33
N PHE A 65 -8.28 -0.03 2.24
CA PHE A 65 -7.57 -0.21 0.97
C PHE A 65 -8.40 -0.84 -0.14
N PRO A 66 -9.24 -1.86 0.10
CA PRO A 66 -10.09 -2.40 -0.96
C PRO A 66 -11.02 -1.38 -1.58
N MET A 67 -11.45 -0.37 -0.81
CA MET A 67 -12.31 0.71 -1.30
C MET A 67 -11.63 1.58 -2.35
N LEU A 68 -10.29 1.63 -2.34
CA LEU A 68 -9.55 2.48 -3.28
C LEU A 68 -9.75 2.05 -4.73
N LYS A 69 -10.13 0.81 -4.97
CA LYS A 69 -10.47 0.34 -6.32
C LYS A 69 -11.65 1.12 -6.92
N ASP A 70 -12.57 1.56 -6.07
CA ASP A 70 -13.72 2.36 -6.49
C ASP A 70 -13.35 3.82 -6.81
N PHE A 71 -12.13 4.22 -6.43
CA PHE A 71 -11.59 5.55 -6.69
C PHE A 71 -10.53 5.54 -7.80
N ASP A 72 -10.59 4.55 -8.69
CA ASP A 72 -9.69 4.42 -9.85
C ASP A 72 -8.22 4.14 -9.50
N VAL A 73 -7.94 3.64 -8.31
CA VAL A 73 -6.63 3.08 -7.99
C VAL A 73 -6.54 1.71 -8.65
N LYS A 74 -5.74 1.61 -9.70
CA LYS A 74 -5.77 0.45 -10.61
C LYS A 74 -4.79 -0.65 -10.23
N ARG A 75 -3.80 -0.36 -9.41
CA ARG A 75 -2.72 -1.31 -9.18
C ARG A 75 -2.25 -1.28 -7.74
N PHE A 76 -2.14 -2.48 -7.16
CA PHE A 76 -1.56 -2.70 -5.84
C PHE A 76 -0.41 -3.68 -5.98
N VAL A 77 0.77 -3.32 -5.50
CA VAL A 77 1.99 -4.11 -5.63
C VAL A 77 2.60 -4.35 -4.26
N VAL A 78 3.03 -5.57 -3.99
CA VAL A 78 3.64 -5.94 -2.72
C VAL A 78 5.02 -6.55 -2.97
N HIS A 79 6.01 -6.09 -2.21
CA HIS A 79 7.36 -6.62 -2.24
C HIS A 79 7.39 -7.98 -1.54
N GLY A 80 7.62 -9.05 -2.32
CA GLY A 80 7.51 -10.43 -1.84
C GLY A 80 8.49 -10.78 -0.73
N GLU A 81 9.72 -10.30 -0.82
CA GLU A 81 10.72 -10.55 0.22
C GLU A 81 10.33 -9.93 1.55
N SER A 82 9.65 -8.76 1.52
CA SER A 82 9.15 -8.13 2.74
C SER A 82 8.10 -8.99 3.43
N LEU A 83 7.24 -9.68 2.66
CA LEU A 83 6.28 -10.63 3.22
C LEU A 83 7.00 -11.81 3.86
N LEU A 84 7.95 -12.42 3.15
CA LEU A 84 8.68 -13.60 3.64
C LEU A 84 9.43 -13.31 4.93
N GLU A 85 10.12 -12.18 5.00
CA GLU A 85 10.88 -11.77 6.20
C GLU A 85 9.98 -11.61 7.42
N ARG A 86 8.70 -11.33 7.22
CA ARG A 86 7.73 -11.09 8.28
C ARG A 86 6.79 -12.26 8.53
N GLY A 87 7.04 -13.40 7.86
CA GLY A 87 6.22 -14.60 8.02
C GLY A 87 4.79 -14.45 7.49
N LEU A 88 4.57 -13.54 6.56
CA LEU A 88 3.26 -13.29 5.97
C LEU A 88 3.09 -14.03 4.65
N LYS A 89 1.84 -14.39 4.36
CA LYS A 89 1.44 -15.06 3.12
C LYS A 89 0.45 -14.18 2.35
N PRO A 90 0.30 -14.40 1.02
CA PRO A 90 -0.67 -13.63 0.23
C PRO A 90 -2.09 -13.70 0.79
N GLU A 91 -2.51 -14.84 1.33
CA GLU A 91 -3.84 -15.02 1.92
C GLU A 91 -4.06 -14.24 3.21
N ASP A 92 -2.99 -13.72 3.82
CA ASP A 92 -3.09 -12.87 5.01
C ASP A 92 -3.49 -11.42 4.68
N LEU A 93 -3.54 -11.07 3.39
CA LEU A 93 -3.80 -9.71 2.93
C LEU A 93 -5.27 -9.46 2.66
N VAL A 94 -5.73 -8.23 2.91
CA VAL A 94 -7.14 -7.83 2.75
C VAL A 94 -7.58 -7.70 1.30
N LEU A 95 -6.64 -7.69 0.34
CA LEU A 95 -6.95 -7.61 -1.09
C LEU A 95 -5.95 -8.43 -1.88
N GLU A 96 -6.30 -8.71 -3.14
CA GLU A 96 -5.35 -9.30 -4.08
C GLU A 96 -4.41 -8.22 -4.60
N ALA A 97 -3.10 -8.47 -4.52
CA ALA A 97 -2.07 -7.57 -5.00
C ALA A 97 -1.07 -8.34 -5.85
N GLU A 98 -0.37 -7.64 -6.73
CA GLU A 98 0.75 -8.22 -7.45
C GLU A 98 1.91 -8.41 -6.47
N ILE A 99 2.33 -9.64 -6.26
CA ILE A 99 3.48 -9.93 -5.41
C ILE A 99 4.69 -10.12 -6.31
N VAL A 100 5.69 -9.28 -6.14
CA VAL A 100 6.86 -9.24 -7.02
C VAL A 100 8.15 -9.39 -6.22
N ASP A 101 9.19 -9.84 -6.90
CA ASP A 101 10.52 -9.91 -6.29
C ASP A 101 11.18 -8.52 -6.30
N ASN A 102 12.41 -8.47 -5.79
CA ASN A 102 13.15 -7.22 -5.67
C ASN A 102 13.34 -6.53 -7.03
N ALA A 103 13.73 -7.30 -8.04
CA ALA A 103 13.94 -6.77 -9.40
C ALA A 103 12.63 -6.30 -10.02
N GLY A 104 11.54 -7.04 -9.84
CA GLY A 104 10.22 -6.67 -10.32
C GLY A 104 9.70 -5.39 -9.66
N PHE A 105 9.92 -5.25 -8.37
CA PHE A 105 9.53 -4.06 -7.63
C PHE A 105 10.26 -2.82 -8.16
N ALA A 106 11.58 -2.91 -8.32
CA ALA A 106 12.38 -1.82 -8.85
C ALA A 106 11.96 -1.43 -10.27
N LYS A 107 11.66 -2.43 -11.11
CA LYS A 107 11.19 -2.19 -12.48
C LYS A 107 9.87 -1.42 -12.49
N ILE A 108 8.92 -1.81 -11.64
CA ILE A 108 7.63 -1.13 -11.54
C ILE A 108 7.82 0.31 -11.12
N LEU A 109 8.63 0.58 -10.11
CA LEU A 109 8.89 1.95 -9.66
C LEU A 109 9.46 2.80 -10.79
N SER A 110 10.31 2.23 -11.65
CA SER A 110 10.93 2.96 -12.76
C SER A 110 9.94 3.34 -13.88
N GLU A 111 8.79 2.68 -13.93
CA GLU A 111 7.76 2.95 -14.93
C GLU A 111 6.89 4.17 -14.57
N TYR A 112 7.01 4.68 -13.35
CA TYR A 112 6.19 5.76 -12.86
C TYR A 112 6.96 7.07 -12.84
N GLN A 113 6.27 8.17 -13.18
CA GLN A 113 6.87 9.51 -13.26
C GLN A 113 7.20 10.08 -11.89
N ARG A 114 6.40 9.72 -10.88
CA ARG A 114 6.59 10.17 -9.50
C ARG A 114 6.47 9.02 -8.53
N VAL A 115 7.34 9.05 -7.52
CA VAL A 115 7.28 8.12 -6.38
C VAL A 115 7.09 8.98 -5.14
N LEU A 116 6.01 8.74 -4.41
CA LEU A 116 5.69 9.42 -3.16
C LEU A 116 5.91 8.46 -2.00
N PRO A 117 7.05 8.57 -1.28
CA PRO A 117 7.36 7.62 -0.20
C PRO A 117 6.72 8.06 1.12
N PHE A 118 6.20 7.06 1.83
CA PHE A 118 5.62 7.26 3.17
C PHE A 118 6.17 6.27 4.20
#